data_212595d1e985bbfbcc5d70262a0fac47
#
_entry.id   212595d1e985bbfbcc5d70262a0fac47
#
_cell.length_a   1.000
_cell.length_b   1.000
_cell.length_c   1.000
_cell.angle_alpha   90.00
_cell.angle_beta   90.00
_cell.angle_gamma   90.00
#
_symmetry.space_group_name_H-M   'P 1'
#
loop_
_entity.id
_entity.type
_entity.pdbx_description
1 polymer ?
#
loop_
_entity_poly.entity_id
_entity_poly.type
_entity_poly.pdbx_seq_one_letter_code
_entity_poly.pdbx_strand_id
1 'polypeptide(L)'
;MARVKLDNLNHSYVSNPTSDDYVLKNINIEWNDGGAYALLGPSGCGKTTILNLISGLINPTSGSILFDGKDVTNLSPLERNIGQVFQFPVIYDTMTVYENLAFPLKNRGFETAYIDKKVKEIAEILELSPSLSNRASGLTADGKQKISLGRGLVRSDVNVLMFDEPLTVIDPLLKWQLRSKLKELHHEFKNTMIYVTHDQTEALTFADQVVVMYDGVIVQVGTPTELFETPKHTFVGHFIGSPGMNILPCDVNSQNVTCFNHPIKTSSDLKNIKSNSKLQIGVRPEFIKFSPSGLPVIVNNVSDIGRYKVVDCLIEDQKIKVIVNEGDDIPSGKAYLEFNSNFTKIYEDSWMVS
;
A
#
# COMPACT_ATOMS: atom_id res chain seq x y z
N MET A 1 15.69 17.30 3.31
CA MET A 1 14.61 16.69 2.55
C MET A 1 13.34 17.41 2.85
N ALA A 2 12.23 17.08 2.20
CA ALA A 2 11.09 17.94 2.29
C ALA A 2 9.87 17.22 2.88
N ARG A 3 9.09 17.93 3.68
CA ARG A 3 7.71 17.60 3.98
C ARG A 3 6.86 17.85 2.73
N VAL A 4 6.11 16.86 2.30
CA VAL A 4 5.28 16.94 1.08
C VAL A 4 3.80 17.02 1.48
N LYS A 5 3.09 18.07 1.03
CA LYS A 5 1.64 18.21 1.24
C LYS A 5 0.92 18.29 -0.10
N LEU A 6 -0.13 17.51 -0.24
CA LEU A 6 -1.13 17.63 -1.31
C LEU A 6 -2.36 18.30 -0.70
N ASP A 7 -2.80 19.42 -1.28
CA ASP A 7 -3.88 20.24 -0.72
C ASP A 7 -5.01 20.37 -1.74
N ASN A 8 -6.15 19.74 -1.45
CA ASN A 8 -7.36 19.71 -2.29
C ASN A 8 -7.06 19.33 -3.76
N LEU A 9 -6.15 18.36 -3.94
CA LEU A 9 -5.63 18.00 -5.25
C LEU A 9 -6.65 17.18 -6.04
N ASN A 10 -6.99 17.67 -7.23
CA ASN A 10 -7.85 16.98 -8.20
C ASN A 10 -7.12 16.85 -9.53
N HIS A 11 -7.32 15.75 -10.23
CA HIS A 11 -6.76 15.56 -11.56
C HIS A 11 -7.67 14.77 -12.48
N SER A 12 -7.79 15.26 -13.70
CA SER A 12 -8.40 14.59 -14.84
C SER A 12 -7.50 14.75 -16.06
N TYR A 13 -7.42 13.72 -16.89
CA TYR A 13 -6.74 13.76 -18.18
C TYR A 13 -7.61 14.36 -19.29
N VAL A 14 -8.90 14.64 -19.01
CA VAL A 14 -9.84 15.23 -19.96
C VAL A 14 -9.83 16.76 -19.82
N SER A 15 -9.84 17.49 -20.93
CA SER A 15 -9.71 18.95 -20.95
C SER A 15 -10.89 19.70 -20.32
N ASN A 16 -12.10 19.16 -20.32
CA ASN A 16 -13.28 19.73 -19.67
C ASN A 16 -13.97 18.62 -18.88
N PRO A 17 -13.46 18.25 -17.70
CA PRO A 17 -13.91 17.08 -16.98
C PRO A 17 -15.32 17.28 -16.38
N THR A 18 -16.16 16.26 -16.48
CA THR A 18 -17.32 16.05 -15.62
C THR A 18 -16.89 15.41 -14.31
N SER A 19 -17.78 15.25 -13.33
CA SER A 19 -17.48 14.61 -12.04
C SER A 19 -16.86 13.21 -12.19
N ASP A 20 -17.24 12.47 -13.23
CA ASP A 20 -16.84 11.07 -13.43
C ASP A 20 -15.49 10.93 -14.13
N ASP A 21 -14.99 12.02 -14.75
CA ASP A 21 -13.72 12.05 -15.47
C ASP A 21 -12.50 12.23 -14.55
N TYR A 22 -12.73 12.46 -13.25
CA TYR A 22 -11.63 12.68 -12.30
C TYR A 22 -10.99 11.37 -11.86
N VAL A 23 -9.72 11.23 -12.16
CA VAL A 23 -8.86 10.12 -11.68
C VAL A 23 -8.46 10.31 -10.22
N LEU A 24 -8.32 11.57 -9.80
CA LEU A 24 -8.06 11.94 -8.40
C LEU A 24 -9.10 12.95 -7.95
N LYS A 25 -9.71 12.67 -6.79
CA LYS A 25 -10.86 13.41 -6.26
C LYS A 25 -10.52 13.92 -4.87
N ASN A 26 -10.26 15.22 -4.75
CA ASN A 26 -10.03 15.91 -3.47
C ASN A 26 -8.98 15.23 -2.57
N ILE A 27 -7.80 14.96 -3.12
CA ILE A 27 -6.70 14.35 -2.37
C ILE A 27 -6.11 15.36 -1.39
N ASN A 28 -6.17 15.03 -0.11
CA ASN A 28 -5.59 15.79 0.98
C ASN A 28 -4.72 14.88 1.81
N ILE A 29 -3.41 15.11 1.81
CA ILE A 29 -2.46 14.34 2.59
C ILE A 29 -1.19 15.13 2.85
N GLU A 30 -0.55 14.85 3.99
CA GLU A 30 0.75 15.41 4.35
C GLU A 30 1.69 14.27 4.77
N TRP A 31 2.86 14.23 4.15
CA TRP A 31 3.96 13.34 4.48
C TRP A 31 5.08 14.13 5.15
N ASN A 32 5.44 13.72 6.35
CA ASN A 32 6.52 14.36 7.10
C ASN A 32 7.88 14.08 6.48
N ASP A 33 8.81 15.01 6.69
CA ASP A 33 10.20 14.83 6.29
C ASP A 33 10.81 13.57 6.93
N GLY A 34 11.56 12.82 6.13
CA GLY A 34 12.29 11.64 6.58
C GLY A 34 11.43 10.39 6.83
N GLY A 35 10.14 10.40 6.52
CA GLY A 35 9.26 9.23 6.69
C GLY A 35 9.25 8.27 5.49
N ALA A 36 8.97 7.00 5.75
CA ALA A 36 8.68 6.00 4.73
C ALA A 36 7.17 5.81 4.57
N TYR A 37 6.67 6.06 3.37
CA TYR A 37 5.24 6.00 3.06
C TYR A 37 4.97 5.03 1.93
N ALA A 38 3.85 4.30 1.99
CA ALA A 38 3.38 3.52 0.86
C ALA A 38 2.02 4.02 0.36
N LEU A 39 1.86 4.09 -0.95
CA LEU A 39 0.57 4.25 -1.62
C LEU A 39 0.11 2.86 -2.07
N LEU A 40 -0.97 2.37 -1.48
CA LEU A 40 -1.50 1.03 -1.70
C LEU A 40 -2.93 1.11 -2.25
N GLY A 41 -3.24 0.29 -3.24
CA GLY A 41 -4.60 0.21 -3.80
C GLY A 41 -4.62 -0.57 -5.10
N PRO A 42 -5.81 -0.87 -5.65
CA PRO A 42 -5.95 -1.62 -6.89
C PRO A 42 -5.36 -0.86 -8.09
N SER A 43 -5.12 -1.57 -9.18
CA SER A 43 -4.69 -0.94 -10.44
C SER A 43 -5.75 0.08 -10.91
N GLY A 44 -5.29 1.22 -11.41
CA GLY A 44 -6.17 2.29 -11.92
C GLY A 44 -6.74 3.25 -10.87
N CYS A 45 -6.48 3.08 -9.56
CA CYS A 45 -6.99 4.00 -8.53
C CYS A 45 -6.24 5.35 -8.42
N GLY A 46 -5.26 5.64 -9.29
CA GLY A 46 -4.59 6.94 -9.34
C GLY A 46 -3.21 7.03 -8.68
N LYS A 47 -2.59 5.93 -8.21
CA LYS A 47 -1.29 5.95 -7.52
C LYS A 47 -0.16 6.55 -8.35
N THR A 48 0.07 6.05 -9.56
CA THR A 48 1.05 6.58 -10.51
C THR A 48 0.75 8.03 -10.88
N THR A 49 -0.53 8.40 -10.98
CA THR A 49 -0.95 9.79 -11.24
C THR A 49 -0.49 10.71 -10.11
N ILE A 50 -0.63 10.31 -8.85
CA ILE A 50 -0.09 11.08 -7.70
C ILE A 50 1.42 11.25 -7.82
N LEU A 51 2.19 10.20 -8.13
CA LEU A 51 3.63 10.33 -8.31
C LEU A 51 4.00 11.29 -9.44
N ASN A 52 3.29 11.22 -10.57
CA ASN A 52 3.53 12.11 -11.72
C ASN A 52 3.19 13.58 -11.39
N LEU A 53 2.20 13.82 -10.55
CA LEU A 53 1.85 15.15 -10.06
C LEU A 53 2.93 15.68 -9.09
N ILE A 54 3.37 14.87 -8.12
CA ILE A 54 4.43 15.24 -7.17
C ILE A 54 5.74 15.51 -7.90
N SER A 55 6.07 14.72 -8.91
CA SER A 55 7.29 14.88 -9.71
C SER A 55 7.25 16.10 -10.64
N GLY A 56 6.07 16.62 -10.97
CA GLY A 56 5.90 17.71 -11.93
C GLY A 56 5.97 17.25 -13.39
N LEU A 57 5.80 15.95 -13.65
CA LEU A 57 5.63 15.42 -15.01
C LEU A 57 4.29 15.81 -15.63
N ILE A 58 3.27 15.97 -14.76
CA ILE A 58 1.95 16.49 -15.11
C ILE A 58 1.53 17.53 -14.07
N ASN A 59 0.63 18.44 -14.46
CA ASN A 59 0.05 19.42 -13.55
C ASN A 59 -1.34 18.98 -13.09
N PRO A 60 -1.73 19.30 -11.85
CA PRO A 60 -3.09 19.01 -11.37
C PRO A 60 -4.14 19.87 -12.10
N THR A 61 -5.37 19.36 -12.18
CA THR A 61 -6.51 20.15 -12.69
C THR A 61 -6.88 21.24 -11.69
N SER A 62 -6.77 20.94 -10.38
CA SER A 62 -6.94 21.94 -9.30
C SER A 62 -6.25 21.46 -8.02
N GLY A 63 -6.09 22.36 -7.06
CA GLY A 63 -5.35 22.14 -5.82
C GLY A 63 -3.88 22.48 -5.95
N SER A 64 -3.11 22.22 -4.90
CA SER A 64 -1.69 22.57 -4.83
C SER A 64 -0.82 21.48 -4.23
N ILE A 65 0.47 21.54 -4.56
CA ILE A 65 1.52 20.63 -4.06
C ILE A 65 2.57 21.50 -3.39
N LEU A 66 2.83 21.24 -2.11
CA LEU A 66 3.76 22.01 -1.32
C LEU A 66 4.92 21.14 -0.82
N PHE A 67 6.15 21.67 -0.92
CA PHE A 67 7.36 21.13 -0.30
C PHE A 67 7.81 22.10 0.78
N ASP A 68 7.85 21.65 2.05
CA ASP A 68 8.15 22.50 3.22
C ASP A 68 7.30 23.78 3.30
N GLY A 69 6.03 23.70 2.86
CA GLY A 69 5.13 24.82 2.80
C GLY A 69 5.29 25.74 1.58
N LYS A 70 6.31 25.52 0.74
CA LYS A 70 6.50 26.23 -0.51
C LYS A 70 5.70 25.57 -1.62
N ASP A 71 4.89 26.34 -2.34
CA ASP A 71 4.16 25.86 -3.52
C ASP A 71 5.11 25.51 -4.66
N VAL A 72 5.07 24.24 -5.09
CA VAL A 72 5.87 23.70 -6.19
C VAL A 72 5.00 23.24 -7.36
N THR A 73 3.70 23.53 -7.34
CA THR A 73 2.71 23.01 -8.29
C THR A 73 3.10 23.22 -9.75
N ASN A 74 3.67 24.38 -10.05
CA ASN A 74 4.05 24.76 -11.41
C ASN A 74 5.57 24.66 -11.68
N LEU A 75 6.36 24.13 -10.74
CA LEU A 75 7.79 23.93 -10.92
C LEU A 75 8.07 22.67 -11.74
N SER A 76 9.12 22.72 -12.54
CA SER A 76 9.59 21.55 -13.30
C SER A 76 10.17 20.45 -12.38
N PRO A 77 10.28 19.19 -12.84
CA PRO A 77 10.89 18.11 -12.07
C PRO A 77 12.33 18.42 -11.61
N LEU A 78 13.09 19.18 -12.41
CA LEU A 78 14.45 19.59 -12.05
C LEU A 78 14.45 20.56 -10.85
N GLU A 79 13.56 21.54 -10.86
CA GLU A 79 13.43 22.54 -9.78
C GLU A 79 12.86 21.93 -8.50
N ARG A 80 12.00 20.91 -8.61
CA ARG A 80 11.49 20.14 -7.45
C ARG A 80 12.57 19.26 -6.82
N ASN A 81 13.66 18.98 -7.52
CA ASN A 81 14.77 18.15 -7.06
C ASN A 81 14.32 16.80 -6.49
N ILE A 82 13.57 16.03 -7.30
CA ILE A 82 13.06 14.71 -6.91
C ILE A 82 13.89 13.57 -7.51
N GLY A 83 13.81 12.38 -6.90
CA GLY A 83 14.21 11.12 -7.48
C GLY A 83 12.99 10.26 -7.76
N GLN A 84 12.86 9.72 -8.98
CA GLN A 84 11.77 8.80 -9.32
C GLN A 84 12.31 7.55 -10.00
N VAL A 85 11.92 6.40 -9.47
CA VAL A 85 12.14 5.08 -10.06
C VAL A 85 10.82 4.61 -10.66
N PHE A 86 10.83 4.33 -11.96
CA PHE A 86 9.63 3.93 -12.69
C PHE A 86 9.44 2.41 -12.66
N GLN A 87 8.22 1.97 -12.92
CA GLN A 87 7.83 0.56 -12.97
C GLN A 87 8.67 -0.23 -14.00
N PHE A 88 8.91 0.35 -15.17
CA PHE A 88 9.81 -0.22 -16.17
C PHE A 88 11.21 0.38 -16.01
N PRO A 89 12.28 -0.43 -16.17
CA PRO A 89 13.64 0.05 -15.99
C PRO A 89 14.00 1.15 -16.99
N VAL A 90 14.33 2.33 -16.50
CA VAL A 90 14.85 3.45 -17.30
C VAL A 90 16.37 3.46 -17.19
N ILE A 91 17.05 2.92 -18.21
CA ILE A 91 18.50 2.76 -18.25
C ILE A 91 19.06 3.16 -19.62
N TYR A 92 20.37 3.34 -19.69
CA TYR A 92 21.10 3.51 -20.95
C TYR A 92 21.79 2.20 -21.31
N ASP A 93 21.24 1.45 -22.27
CA ASP A 93 21.73 0.13 -22.68
C ASP A 93 23.18 0.16 -23.21
N THR A 94 23.62 1.29 -23.79
CA THR A 94 24.97 1.50 -24.32
C THR A 94 26.02 1.77 -23.25
N MET A 95 25.60 2.17 -22.08
CA MET A 95 26.47 2.43 -20.91
C MET A 95 26.72 1.16 -20.10
N THR A 96 27.85 1.13 -19.37
CA THR A 96 28.10 0.13 -18.37
C THR A 96 27.16 0.31 -17.15
N VAL A 97 27.11 -0.69 -16.26
CA VAL A 97 26.39 -0.58 -14.99
C VAL A 97 26.92 0.60 -14.18
N TYR A 98 28.25 0.71 -14.07
CA TYR A 98 28.90 1.85 -13.39
C TYR A 98 28.47 3.19 -13.97
N GLU A 99 28.52 3.34 -15.31
CA GLU A 99 28.16 4.60 -15.98
C GLU A 99 26.68 4.95 -15.77
N ASN A 100 25.78 3.96 -15.80
CA ASN A 100 24.37 4.16 -15.50
C ASN A 100 24.16 4.68 -14.07
N LEU A 101 24.80 4.07 -13.07
CA LEU A 101 24.70 4.50 -11.68
C LEU A 101 25.35 5.88 -11.46
N ALA A 102 26.49 6.16 -12.11
CA ALA A 102 27.19 7.43 -12.00
C ALA A 102 26.49 8.61 -12.70
N PHE A 103 25.67 8.32 -13.73
CA PHE A 103 25.07 9.33 -14.60
C PHE A 103 24.30 10.43 -13.87
N PRO A 104 23.39 10.13 -12.90
CA PRO A 104 22.66 11.17 -12.19
C PRO A 104 23.56 12.13 -11.41
N LEU A 105 24.66 11.64 -10.87
CA LEU A 105 25.62 12.43 -10.08
C LEU A 105 26.55 13.24 -11.00
N LYS A 106 27.02 12.65 -12.11
CA LYS A 106 27.83 13.35 -13.12
C LYS A 106 27.11 14.57 -13.70
N ASN A 107 25.82 14.42 -14.05
CA ASN A 107 25.03 15.51 -14.60
C ASN A 107 24.80 16.67 -13.63
N ARG A 108 25.03 16.45 -12.33
CA ARG A 108 24.92 17.47 -11.29
C ARG A 108 26.29 18.03 -10.87
N GLY A 109 27.38 17.61 -11.52
CA GLY A 109 28.71 18.13 -11.29
C GLY A 109 29.36 17.67 -9.99
N PHE A 110 28.95 16.52 -9.42
CA PHE A 110 29.63 15.96 -8.24
C PHE A 110 31.08 15.51 -8.60
N GLU A 111 31.97 15.60 -7.61
CA GLU A 111 33.35 15.18 -7.78
C GLU A 111 33.47 13.66 -8.02
N THR A 112 34.46 13.26 -8.84
CA THR A 112 34.68 11.86 -9.23
C THR A 112 34.84 10.94 -8.02
N ALA A 113 35.59 11.35 -7.00
CA ALA A 113 35.81 10.57 -5.80
C ALA A 113 34.49 10.28 -5.02
N TYR A 114 33.60 11.27 -4.95
CA TYR A 114 32.29 11.10 -4.36
C TYR A 114 31.42 10.14 -5.18
N ILE A 115 31.42 10.30 -6.50
CA ILE A 115 30.68 9.43 -7.45
C ILE A 115 31.13 7.98 -7.28
N ASP A 116 32.46 7.72 -7.32
CA ASP A 116 33.02 6.38 -7.16
C ASP A 116 32.60 5.72 -5.83
N LYS A 117 32.63 6.48 -4.75
CA LYS A 117 32.21 6.00 -3.43
C LYS A 117 30.74 5.61 -3.46
N LYS A 118 29.86 6.50 -3.92
CA LYS A 118 28.40 6.27 -3.95
C LYS A 118 27.99 5.15 -4.89
N VAL A 119 28.60 5.06 -6.06
CA VAL A 119 28.33 3.98 -7.01
C VAL A 119 28.70 2.63 -6.42
N LYS A 120 29.86 2.49 -5.76
CA LYS A 120 30.30 1.25 -5.13
C LYS A 120 29.38 0.84 -3.98
N GLU A 121 29.01 1.80 -3.12
CA GLU A 121 28.05 1.59 -2.01
C GLU A 121 26.71 1.03 -2.54
N ILE A 122 26.09 1.68 -3.52
CA ILE A 122 24.82 1.25 -4.08
C ILE A 122 24.94 -0.04 -4.89
N ALA A 123 26.04 -0.24 -5.61
CA ALA A 123 26.28 -1.48 -6.35
C ALA A 123 26.42 -2.69 -5.42
N GLU A 124 27.05 -2.53 -4.25
CA GLU A 124 27.13 -3.58 -3.23
C GLU A 124 25.76 -3.95 -2.67
N ILE A 125 24.95 -2.94 -2.31
CA ILE A 125 23.60 -3.12 -1.78
C ILE A 125 22.70 -3.86 -2.75
N LEU A 126 22.82 -3.54 -4.07
CA LEU A 126 22.00 -4.12 -5.13
C LEU A 126 22.61 -5.37 -5.77
N GLU A 127 23.75 -5.87 -5.23
CA GLU A 127 24.48 -7.02 -5.77
C GLU A 127 24.90 -6.84 -7.25
N LEU A 128 25.23 -5.59 -7.62
CA LEU A 128 25.69 -5.24 -8.96
C LEU A 128 27.22 -5.13 -9.06
N SER A 129 27.95 -5.25 -7.95
CA SER A 129 29.43 -5.07 -7.90
C SER A 129 30.18 -5.93 -8.91
N PRO A 130 29.84 -7.23 -9.12
CA PRO A 130 30.54 -8.06 -10.12
C PRO A 130 30.30 -7.62 -11.56
N SER A 131 29.22 -6.85 -11.82
CA SER A 131 28.78 -6.45 -13.15
C SER A 131 29.07 -5.00 -13.49
N LEU A 132 29.77 -4.25 -12.64
CA LEU A 132 29.98 -2.80 -12.81
C LEU A 132 30.59 -2.41 -14.16
N SER A 133 31.51 -3.24 -14.70
CA SER A 133 32.13 -3.03 -16.00
C SER A 133 31.34 -3.54 -17.20
N ASN A 134 30.27 -4.32 -16.96
CA ASN A 134 29.46 -4.90 -18.02
C ASN A 134 28.52 -3.84 -18.62
N ARG A 135 28.20 -3.94 -19.92
CA ARG A 135 27.15 -3.12 -20.53
C ARG A 135 25.76 -3.54 -20.05
N ALA A 136 24.90 -2.56 -19.80
CA ALA A 136 23.54 -2.80 -19.33
C ALA A 136 22.69 -3.62 -20.33
N SER A 137 22.97 -3.52 -21.63
CA SER A 137 22.29 -4.31 -22.66
C SER A 137 22.40 -5.82 -22.48
N GLY A 138 23.49 -6.31 -21.89
CA GLY A 138 23.74 -7.74 -21.67
C GLY A 138 23.12 -8.31 -20.39
N LEU A 139 22.44 -7.51 -19.57
CA LEU A 139 21.86 -7.95 -18.30
C LEU A 139 20.42 -8.47 -18.48
N THR A 140 20.02 -9.30 -17.53
CA THR A 140 18.64 -9.77 -17.36
C THR A 140 17.69 -8.62 -17.00
N ALA A 141 16.37 -8.82 -17.11
CA ALA A 141 15.37 -7.85 -16.70
C ALA A 141 15.52 -7.43 -15.23
N ASP A 142 15.82 -8.40 -14.33
CA ASP A 142 16.14 -8.15 -12.93
C ASP A 142 17.37 -7.23 -12.77
N GLY A 143 18.47 -7.54 -13.45
CA GLY A 143 19.68 -6.71 -13.44
C GLY A 143 19.42 -5.29 -13.93
N LYS A 144 18.62 -5.13 -14.98
CA LYS A 144 18.20 -3.82 -15.51
C LYS A 144 17.35 -3.04 -14.49
N GLN A 145 16.43 -3.73 -13.79
CA GLN A 145 15.63 -3.12 -12.74
C GLN A 145 16.48 -2.67 -11.54
N LYS A 146 17.45 -3.50 -11.12
CA LYS A 146 18.43 -3.12 -10.09
C LYS A 146 19.22 -1.86 -10.48
N ILE A 147 19.63 -1.73 -11.76
CA ILE A 147 20.27 -0.49 -12.24
C ILE A 147 19.32 0.70 -12.13
N SER A 148 18.06 0.57 -12.59
CA SER A 148 17.06 1.63 -12.51
C SER A 148 16.82 2.08 -11.06
N LEU A 149 16.71 1.12 -10.14
CA LEU A 149 16.61 1.37 -8.70
C LEU A 149 17.86 2.11 -8.18
N GLY A 150 19.05 1.64 -8.54
CA GLY A 150 20.34 2.24 -8.13
C GLY A 150 20.49 3.67 -8.61
N ARG A 151 20.03 4.02 -9.82
CA ARG A 151 20.03 5.39 -10.35
C ARG A 151 19.21 6.36 -9.51
N GLY A 152 18.12 5.89 -8.87
CA GLY A 152 17.37 6.67 -7.89
C GLY A 152 18.13 6.81 -6.57
N LEU A 153 18.65 5.70 -6.06
CA LEU A 153 19.25 5.60 -4.74
C LEU A 153 20.62 6.30 -4.60
N VAL A 154 21.40 6.45 -5.68
CA VAL A 154 22.68 7.18 -5.63
C VAL A 154 22.49 8.66 -5.25
N ARG A 155 21.25 9.17 -5.39
CA ARG A 155 20.92 10.56 -5.11
C ARG A 155 20.43 10.73 -3.68
N SER A 156 21.34 11.15 -2.79
CA SER A 156 21.01 11.50 -1.41
C SER A 156 20.59 12.98 -1.21
N ASP A 157 20.65 13.78 -2.29
CA ASP A 157 20.38 15.22 -2.30
C ASP A 157 18.94 15.59 -2.68
N VAL A 158 18.05 14.60 -2.87
CA VAL A 158 16.67 14.82 -3.34
C VAL A 158 15.73 15.24 -2.22
N ASN A 159 14.71 16.03 -2.55
CA ASN A 159 13.64 16.40 -1.63
C ASN A 159 12.73 15.22 -1.28
N VAL A 160 12.44 14.37 -2.26
CA VAL A 160 11.65 13.15 -2.08
C VAL A 160 12.13 12.08 -3.08
N LEU A 161 12.19 10.84 -2.62
CA LEU A 161 12.48 9.67 -3.45
C LEU A 161 11.21 8.85 -3.64
N MET A 162 10.83 8.62 -4.88
CA MET A 162 9.58 7.97 -5.25
C MET A 162 9.85 6.69 -6.05
N PHE A 163 9.09 5.64 -5.73
CA PHE A 163 9.19 4.34 -6.38
C PHE A 163 7.81 3.95 -6.91
N ASP A 164 7.70 3.75 -8.22
CA ASP A 164 6.46 3.28 -8.85
C ASP A 164 6.58 1.80 -9.18
N GLU A 165 6.03 0.95 -8.32
CA GLU A 165 6.07 -0.52 -8.42
C GLU A 165 7.46 -1.09 -8.74
N PRO A 166 8.53 -0.71 -8.03
CA PRO A 166 9.91 -0.94 -8.46
C PRO A 166 10.35 -2.39 -8.44
N LEU A 167 9.59 -3.28 -7.77
CA LEU A 167 9.95 -4.69 -7.61
C LEU A 167 9.09 -5.64 -8.47
N THR A 168 8.20 -5.13 -9.32
CA THR A 168 7.22 -5.95 -10.07
C THR A 168 7.88 -7.02 -10.94
N VAL A 169 9.00 -6.72 -11.58
CA VAL A 169 9.72 -7.65 -12.49
C VAL A 169 10.81 -8.46 -11.80
N ILE A 170 10.98 -8.31 -10.48
CA ILE A 170 12.03 -8.97 -9.70
C ILE A 170 11.53 -10.33 -9.17
N ASP A 171 12.45 -11.31 -9.13
CA ASP A 171 12.18 -12.63 -8.55
C ASP A 171 11.64 -12.53 -7.10
N PRO A 172 10.63 -13.30 -6.70
CA PRO A 172 10.03 -13.26 -5.37
C PRO A 172 11.01 -13.40 -4.20
N LEU A 173 12.06 -14.24 -4.33
CA LEU A 173 13.08 -14.40 -3.29
C LEU A 173 13.91 -13.14 -3.12
N LEU A 174 14.25 -12.49 -4.23
CA LEU A 174 15.00 -11.23 -4.23
C LEU A 174 14.16 -10.04 -3.80
N LYS A 175 12.86 -10.03 -4.06
CA LYS A 175 11.94 -8.96 -3.61
C LYS A 175 12.05 -8.70 -2.12
N TRP A 176 12.06 -9.77 -1.32
CA TRP A 176 12.15 -9.63 0.14
C TRP A 176 13.49 -9.01 0.57
N GLN A 177 14.61 -9.49 0.00
CA GLN A 177 15.95 -8.97 0.29
C GLN A 177 16.08 -7.49 -0.09
N LEU A 178 15.66 -7.13 -1.32
CA LEU A 178 15.73 -5.74 -1.81
C LEU A 178 14.86 -4.80 -0.98
N ARG A 179 13.66 -5.24 -0.60
CA ARG A 179 12.78 -4.44 0.26
C ARG A 179 13.40 -4.20 1.64
N SER A 180 13.99 -5.23 2.25
CA SER A 180 14.72 -5.09 3.52
C SER A 180 15.88 -4.11 3.39
N LYS A 181 16.63 -4.19 2.30
CA LYS A 181 17.72 -3.25 2.00
C LYS A 181 17.24 -1.82 1.76
N LEU A 182 16.13 -1.64 1.05
CA LEU A 182 15.51 -0.31 0.90
C LEU A 182 15.11 0.29 2.24
N LYS A 183 14.57 -0.53 3.15
CA LYS A 183 14.22 -0.07 4.50
C LYS A 183 15.47 0.27 5.33
N GLU A 184 16.53 -0.52 5.26
CA GLU A 184 17.83 -0.20 5.88
C GLU A 184 18.38 1.14 5.38
N LEU A 185 18.39 1.35 4.05
CA LEU A 185 18.80 2.62 3.42
C LEU A 185 17.94 3.80 3.86
N HIS A 186 16.63 3.60 3.98
CA HIS A 186 15.76 4.64 4.51
C HIS A 186 16.15 5.03 5.94
N HIS A 187 16.41 4.05 6.82
CA HIS A 187 16.85 4.32 8.20
C HIS A 187 18.20 5.04 8.25
N GLU A 188 19.11 4.74 7.33
CA GLU A 188 20.43 5.37 7.26
C GLU A 188 20.36 6.80 6.73
N PHE A 189 19.67 7.01 5.62
CA PHE A 189 19.63 8.31 4.93
C PHE A 189 18.50 9.22 5.41
N LYS A 190 17.50 8.67 6.07
CA LYS A 190 16.28 9.38 6.54
C LYS A 190 15.63 10.24 5.44
N ASN A 191 15.59 9.71 4.22
CA ASN A 191 14.98 10.38 3.08
C ASN A 191 13.47 10.23 3.14
N THR A 192 12.71 11.26 2.77
CA THR A 192 11.27 11.10 2.51
C THR A 192 11.11 10.15 1.33
N MET A 193 10.54 8.98 1.57
CA MET A 193 10.33 7.94 0.56
C MET A 193 8.85 7.66 0.36
N ILE A 194 8.40 7.64 -0.90
CA ILE A 194 7.04 7.26 -1.28
C ILE A 194 7.11 6.04 -2.19
N TYR A 195 6.57 4.93 -1.72
CA TYR A 195 6.59 3.64 -2.40
C TYR A 195 5.20 3.26 -2.88
N VAL A 196 5.00 3.19 -4.19
CA VAL A 196 3.75 2.75 -4.80
C VAL A 196 3.79 1.27 -5.09
N THR A 197 2.77 0.55 -4.67
CA THR A 197 2.60 -0.87 -4.97
C THR A 197 1.12 -1.27 -4.92
N HIS A 198 0.80 -2.39 -5.56
CA HIS A 198 -0.47 -3.09 -5.39
C HIS A 198 -0.32 -4.32 -4.46
N ASP A 199 0.91 -4.67 -4.06
CA ASP A 199 1.21 -5.75 -3.12
C ASP A 199 1.15 -5.24 -1.68
N GLN A 200 0.17 -5.76 -0.92
CA GLN A 200 -0.01 -5.40 0.49
C GLN A 200 1.22 -5.77 1.34
N THR A 201 1.88 -6.89 1.04
CA THR A 201 3.06 -7.33 1.80
C THR A 201 4.21 -6.34 1.63
N GLU A 202 4.41 -5.81 0.40
CA GLU A 202 5.41 -4.78 0.14
C GLU A 202 5.10 -3.51 0.94
N ALA A 203 3.86 -3.01 0.85
CA ALA A 203 3.44 -1.79 1.54
C ALA A 203 3.56 -1.89 3.06
N LEU A 204 2.98 -2.96 3.65
CA LEU A 204 2.92 -3.15 5.11
C LEU A 204 4.27 -3.44 5.77
N THR A 205 5.26 -3.93 5.01
CA THR A 205 6.59 -4.25 5.56
C THR A 205 7.61 -3.14 5.33
N PHE A 206 7.41 -2.29 4.31
CA PHE A 206 8.30 -1.18 4.01
C PHE A 206 7.95 0.08 4.81
N ALA A 207 6.68 0.49 4.79
CA ALA A 207 6.27 1.82 5.21
C ALA A 207 6.02 1.97 6.72
N ASP A 208 6.27 3.17 7.24
CA ASP A 208 5.84 3.59 8.58
C ASP A 208 4.33 3.89 8.58
N GLN A 209 3.85 4.48 7.48
CA GLN A 209 2.43 4.72 7.23
C GLN A 209 2.04 4.32 5.81
N VAL A 210 0.89 3.68 5.69
CA VAL A 210 0.32 3.27 4.40
C VAL A 210 -0.92 4.10 4.10
N VAL A 211 -0.97 4.65 2.90
CA VAL A 211 -2.09 5.39 2.33
C VAL A 211 -2.87 4.43 1.43
N VAL A 212 -4.06 4.06 1.84
CA VAL A 212 -4.92 3.19 1.05
C VAL A 212 -5.82 4.02 0.15
N MET A 213 -5.71 3.78 -1.16
CA MET A 213 -6.49 4.45 -2.20
C MET A 213 -7.53 3.53 -2.82
N TYR A 214 -8.69 4.08 -3.10
CA TYR A 214 -9.77 3.41 -3.81
C TYR A 214 -10.57 4.42 -4.61
N ASP A 215 -10.84 4.15 -5.88
CA ASP A 215 -11.65 5.00 -6.80
C ASP A 215 -11.25 6.50 -6.81
N GLY A 216 -9.95 6.76 -6.83
CA GLY A 216 -9.42 8.12 -6.91
C GLY A 216 -9.45 8.92 -5.61
N VAL A 217 -9.80 8.30 -4.47
CA VAL A 217 -9.79 8.93 -3.15
C VAL A 217 -8.89 8.19 -2.17
N ILE A 218 -8.43 8.88 -1.13
CA ILE A 218 -7.77 8.25 0.02
C ILE A 218 -8.87 7.79 0.98
N VAL A 219 -8.95 6.47 1.21
CA VAL A 219 -9.96 5.89 2.11
C VAL A 219 -9.45 5.71 3.54
N GLN A 220 -8.16 5.50 3.72
CA GLN A 220 -7.53 5.45 5.05
C GLN A 220 -6.04 5.71 4.95
N VAL A 221 -5.50 6.39 5.96
CA VAL A 221 -4.07 6.49 6.24
C VAL A 221 -3.84 5.93 7.64
N GLY A 222 -2.81 5.10 7.81
CA GLY A 222 -2.48 4.53 9.11
C GLY A 222 -1.25 3.63 9.07
N THR A 223 -0.82 3.22 10.24
CA THR A 223 0.19 2.18 10.42
C THR A 223 -0.33 0.83 9.93
N PRO A 224 0.55 -0.14 9.62
CA PRO A 224 0.13 -1.51 9.25
C PRO A 224 -0.86 -2.12 10.27
N THR A 225 -0.62 -1.93 11.56
CA THR A 225 -1.49 -2.44 12.64
C THR A 225 -2.87 -1.78 12.60
N GLU A 226 -2.94 -0.46 12.48
CA GLU A 226 -4.22 0.26 12.41
C GLU A 226 -5.07 -0.15 11.21
N LEU A 227 -4.44 -0.33 10.04
CA LEU A 227 -5.13 -0.79 8.83
C LEU A 227 -5.66 -2.22 8.95
N PHE A 228 -4.95 -3.06 9.71
CA PHE A 228 -5.36 -4.43 9.96
C PHE A 228 -6.45 -4.54 11.03
N GLU A 229 -6.26 -3.94 12.20
CA GLU A 229 -7.15 -4.11 13.36
C GLU A 229 -8.39 -3.20 13.31
N THR A 230 -8.26 -2.00 12.73
CA THR A 230 -9.33 -0.99 12.70
C THR A 230 -9.52 -0.40 11.30
N PRO A 231 -9.87 -1.24 10.30
CA PRO A 231 -10.16 -0.75 8.97
C PRO A 231 -11.38 0.20 8.99
N LYS A 232 -11.19 1.45 8.55
CA LYS A 232 -12.24 2.49 8.55
C LYS A 232 -13.24 2.33 7.41
N HIS A 233 -12.91 1.53 6.41
CA HIS A 233 -13.76 1.27 5.25
C HIS A 233 -13.76 -0.23 4.94
N THR A 234 -14.89 -0.77 4.50
CA THR A 234 -15.02 -2.20 4.15
C THR A 234 -14.01 -2.65 3.10
N PHE A 235 -13.72 -1.77 2.14
CA PHE A 235 -12.68 -2.02 1.14
C PHE A 235 -11.31 -2.26 1.81
N VAL A 236 -10.91 -1.43 2.78
CA VAL A 236 -9.62 -1.60 3.49
C VAL A 236 -9.58 -2.95 4.22
N GLY A 237 -10.66 -3.30 4.93
CA GLY A 237 -10.76 -4.58 5.61
C GLY A 237 -10.66 -5.78 4.67
N HIS A 238 -11.31 -5.70 3.51
CA HIS A 238 -11.27 -6.76 2.49
C HIS A 238 -9.93 -6.82 1.75
N PHE A 239 -9.36 -5.67 1.41
CA PHE A 239 -8.14 -5.55 0.60
C PHE A 239 -6.88 -5.88 1.39
N ILE A 240 -6.83 -5.56 2.69
CA ILE A 240 -5.70 -5.87 3.58
C ILE A 240 -5.99 -7.15 4.35
N GLY A 241 -5.10 -8.13 4.22
CA GLY A 241 -5.21 -9.47 4.79
C GLY A 241 -5.44 -10.53 3.72
N SER A 242 -4.98 -11.76 4.01
CA SER A 242 -5.15 -12.91 3.12
C SER A 242 -5.46 -14.16 3.97
N PRO A 243 -6.73 -14.54 4.06
CA PRO A 243 -7.91 -13.96 3.40
C PRO A 243 -8.31 -12.58 3.97
N GLY A 244 -9.07 -11.79 3.18
CA GLY A 244 -9.60 -10.52 3.61
C GLY A 244 -10.71 -10.63 4.67
N MET A 245 -11.10 -9.49 5.25
CA MET A 245 -12.16 -9.39 6.26
C MET A 245 -13.49 -9.93 5.73
N ASN A 246 -14.19 -10.71 6.53
CA ASN A 246 -15.58 -11.08 6.27
C ASN A 246 -16.46 -9.84 6.42
N ILE A 247 -17.36 -9.63 5.47
CA ILE A 247 -18.33 -8.53 5.45
C ILE A 247 -19.71 -9.15 5.32
N LEU A 248 -20.51 -9.05 6.36
CA LEU A 248 -21.82 -9.71 6.48
C LEU A 248 -22.92 -8.68 6.67
N PRO A 249 -24.12 -8.88 6.11
CA PRO A 249 -25.27 -8.01 6.40
C PRO A 249 -25.66 -8.13 7.88
N CYS A 250 -26.11 -7.03 8.46
CA CYS A 250 -26.63 -7.02 9.82
C CYS A 250 -27.77 -6.04 10.00
N ASP A 251 -28.57 -6.30 11.02
CA ASP A 251 -29.60 -5.40 11.51
C ASP A 251 -29.21 -4.86 12.89
N VAL A 252 -29.47 -3.57 13.13
CA VAL A 252 -29.21 -2.92 14.39
C VAL A 252 -30.52 -2.36 14.96
N ASN A 253 -30.90 -2.88 16.14
CA ASN A 253 -32.09 -2.44 16.84
C ASN A 253 -31.69 -1.92 18.23
N SER A 254 -31.75 -0.60 18.44
CA SER A 254 -31.36 0.08 19.67
C SER A 254 -29.90 -0.17 20.05
N GLN A 255 -29.62 -1.22 20.80
CA GLN A 255 -28.25 -1.63 21.23
C GLN A 255 -27.91 -3.07 20.84
N ASN A 256 -28.77 -3.74 20.11
CA ASN A 256 -28.58 -5.12 19.69
C ASN A 256 -28.24 -5.20 18.22
N VAL A 257 -27.17 -5.89 17.91
CA VAL A 257 -26.78 -6.23 16.53
C VAL A 257 -27.14 -7.67 16.26
N THR A 258 -27.82 -7.93 15.17
CA THR A 258 -28.14 -9.28 14.72
C THR A 258 -27.59 -9.51 13.30
N CYS A 259 -27.07 -10.71 13.07
CA CYS A 259 -26.63 -11.18 11.76
C CYS A 259 -27.36 -12.52 11.52
N PHE A 260 -28.12 -12.61 10.42
CA PHE A 260 -28.99 -13.75 10.12
C PHE A 260 -29.89 -14.16 11.31
N ASN A 261 -30.51 -13.17 11.96
CA ASN A 261 -31.35 -13.32 13.15
C ASN A 261 -30.63 -13.86 14.41
N HIS A 262 -29.30 -13.94 14.40
CA HIS A 262 -28.50 -14.33 15.56
C HIS A 262 -27.80 -13.12 16.18
N PRO A 263 -27.79 -12.97 17.52
CA PRO A 263 -27.16 -11.84 18.19
C PRO A 263 -25.64 -11.91 18.05
N ILE A 264 -25.03 -10.77 17.69
CA ILE A 264 -23.57 -10.61 17.57
C ILE A 264 -23.12 -9.51 18.54
N LYS A 265 -22.06 -9.79 19.29
CA LYS A 265 -21.42 -8.80 20.17
C LYS A 265 -20.44 -7.94 19.37
N THR A 266 -20.47 -6.63 19.56
CA THR A 266 -19.56 -5.67 18.95
C THR A 266 -19.11 -4.63 19.97
N SER A 267 -17.95 -4.00 19.72
CA SER A 267 -17.46 -2.85 20.48
C SER A 267 -17.79 -1.50 19.82
N SER A 268 -18.50 -1.49 18.67
CA SER A 268 -18.91 -0.25 18.00
C SER A 268 -19.95 0.53 18.78
N ASP A 269 -19.88 1.87 18.78
CA ASP A 269 -20.95 2.72 19.34
C ASP A 269 -22.10 2.80 18.31
N LEU A 270 -23.29 2.38 18.70
CA LEU A 270 -24.45 2.25 17.82
C LEU A 270 -25.36 3.48 17.83
N LYS A 271 -24.99 4.56 18.56
CA LYS A 271 -25.88 5.71 18.79
C LYS A 271 -26.13 6.59 17.57
N ASN A 272 -25.22 6.59 16.60
CA ASN A 272 -25.22 7.53 15.49
C ASN A 272 -25.59 6.92 14.14
N ILE A 273 -26.18 5.72 14.13
CA ILE A 273 -26.57 5.02 12.89
C ILE A 273 -27.79 5.69 12.28
N LYS A 274 -27.71 6.02 10.97
CA LYS A 274 -28.79 6.66 10.23
C LYS A 274 -29.90 5.66 9.86
N SER A 275 -31.12 6.13 9.84
CA SER A 275 -32.24 5.33 9.32
C SER A 275 -32.06 5.08 7.81
N ASN A 276 -32.30 3.85 7.35
CA ASN A 276 -32.23 3.40 5.96
C ASN A 276 -30.84 3.28 5.32
N SER A 277 -29.74 3.25 6.09
CA SER A 277 -28.41 2.95 5.58
C SER A 277 -28.18 1.44 5.47
N LYS A 278 -27.24 1.06 4.59
CA LYS A 278 -26.80 -0.34 4.49
C LYS A 278 -25.84 -0.66 5.61
N LEU A 279 -26.27 -1.52 6.54
CA LEU A 279 -25.47 -1.93 7.68
C LEU A 279 -24.79 -3.27 7.44
N GLN A 280 -23.52 -3.35 7.82
CA GLN A 280 -22.70 -4.56 7.66
C GLN A 280 -21.81 -4.77 8.89
N ILE A 281 -21.57 -6.02 9.25
CA ILE A 281 -20.51 -6.43 10.18
C ILE A 281 -19.25 -6.71 9.39
N GLY A 282 -18.13 -6.18 9.87
CA GLY A 282 -16.81 -6.57 9.42
C GLY A 282 -16.06 -7.29 10.55
N VAL A 283 -15.56 -8.48 10.27
CA VAL A 283 -14.73 -9.26 11.19
C VAL A 283 -13.70 -10.07 10.41
N ARG A 284 -12.43 -10.03 10.84
CA ARG A 284 -11.38 -10.79 10.17
C ARG A 284 -11.45 -12.27 10.52
N PRO A 285 -11.03 -13.15 9.60
CA PRO A 285 -10.99 -14.59 9.82
C PRO A 285 -10.22 -15.02 11.06
N GLU A 286 -9.18 -14.27 11.44
CA GLU A 286 -8.34 -14.48 12.61
C GLU A 286 -9.06 -14.22 13.95
N PHE A 287 -10.14 -13.44 13.92
CA PHE A 287 -10.92 -13.05 15.10
C PHE A 287 -12.25 -13.80 15.21
N ILE A 288 -12.39 -14.89 14.46
CA ILE A 288 -13.52 -15.81 14.52
C ILE A 288 -13.03 -17.15 15.05
N LYS A 289 -13.80 -17.77 15.93
CA LYS A 289 -13.50 -19.10 16.48
C LYS A 289 -14.71 -20.02 16.39
N PHE A 290 -14.47 -21.32 16.27
CA PHE A 290 -15.50 -22.33 16.52
C PHE A 290 -15.84 -22.36 17.98
N SER A 291 -17.14 -22.46 18.31
CA SER A 291 -17.68 -22.38 19.67
C SER A 291 -18.87 -23.34 19.84
N PRO A 292 -19.21 -23.77 21.06
CA PRO A 292 -20.43 -24.55 21.29
C PRO A 292 -21.74 -23.81 21.00
N SER A 293 -21.71 -22.47 20.93
CA SER A 293 -22.86 -21.61 20.65
C SER A 293 -22.44 -20.37 19.87
N GLY A 294 -23.36 -19.71 19.18
CA GLY A 294 -23.11 -18.50 18.39
C GLY A 294 -23.83 -18.54 17.05
N LEU A 295 -23.20 -18.00 16.01
CA LEU A 295 -23.74 -17.97 14.66
C LEU A 295 -23.68 -19.38 14.03
N PRO A 296 -24.83 -20.02 13.71
CA PRO A 296 -24.83 -21.37 13.12
C PRO A 296 -24.33 -21.33 11.69
N VAL A 297 -23.43 -22.26 11.35
CA VAL A 297 -22.86 -22.38 10.01
C VAL A 297 -22.71 -23.85 9.60
N ILE A 298 -22.47 -24.05 8.32
CA ILE A 298 -22.07 -25.37 7.78
C ILE A 298 -20.62 -25.24 7.31
N VAL A 299 -19.74 -26.08 7.82
CA VAL A 299 -18.36 -26.21 7.33
C VAL A 299 -18.39 -26.80 5.94
N ASN A 300 -17.90 -26.06 4.95
CA ASN A 300 -17.98 -26.44 3.53
C ASN A 300 -16.64 -26.95 2.99
N ASN A 301 -15.54 -26.23 3.28
CA ASN A 301 -14.22 -26.58 2.77
C ASN A 301 -13.13 -26.21 3.78
N VAL A 302 -12.04 -26.98 3.77
CA VAL A 302 -10.85 -26.73 4.59
C VAL A 302 -9.64 -26.71 3.67
N SER A 303 -8.93 -25.59 3.64
CA SER A 303 -7.72 -25.40 2.87
C SER A 303 -6.53 -25.28 3.83
N ASP A 304 -5.64 -26.26 3.79
CA ASP A 304 -4.40 -26.25 4.58
C ASP A 304 -3.31 -25.49 3.81
N ILE A 305 -2.73 -24.47 4.43
CA ILE A 305 -1.63 -23.68 3.85
C ILE A 305 -0.30 -23.85 4.61
N GLY A 306 -0.21 -24.92 5.42
CA GLY A 306 1.00 -25.37 6.10
C GLY A 306 1.23 -24.75 7.47
N ARG A 307 0.88 -23.51 7.71
CA ARG A 307 1.03 -22.82 9.01
C ARG A 307 -0.30 -22.58 9.74
N TYR A 308 -1.40 -22.61 9.02
CA TYR A 308 -2.76 -22.52 9.49
C TYR A 308 -3.71 -23.06 8.43
N LYS A 309 -4.94 -23.30 8.80
CA LYS A 309 -6.00 -23.74 7.89
C LYS A 309 -7.01 -22.62 7.68
N VAL A 310 -7.43 -22.43 6.45
CA VAL A 310 -8.54 -21.54 6.09
C VAL A 310 -9.78 -22.39 5.92
N VAL A 311 -10.78 -22.16 6.75
CA VAL A 311 -12.06 -22.89 6.74
C VAL A 311 -13.12 -22.01 6.12
N ASP A 312 -13.72 -22.48 5.03
CA ASP A 312 -14.89 -21.84 4.41
C ASP A 312 -16.16 -22.40 5.08
N CYS A 313 -16.89 -21.55 5.77
CA CYS A 313 -18.19 -21.83 6.37
C CYS A 313 -19.29 -21.16 5.55
N LEU A 314 -20.48 -21.77 5.52
CA LEU A 314 -21.66 -21.24 4.84
C LEU A 314 -22.77 -20.97 5.86
N ILE A 315 -23.43 -19.83 5.71
CA ILE A 315 -24.70 -19.51 6.33
C ILE A 315 -25.61 -18.91 5.24
N GLU A 316 -26.75 -19.54 4.98
CA GLU A 316 -27.56 -19.21 3.82
C GLU A 316 -26.67 -19.18 2.54
N ASP A 317 -26.67 -18.08 1.79
CA ASP A 317 -25.85 -17.90 0.59
C ASP A 317 -24.52 -17.16 0.85
N GLN A 318 -24.18 -16.89 2.11
CA GLN A 318 -22.97 -16.15 2.48
C GLN A 318 -21.84 -17.07 2.92
N LYS A 319 -20.62 -16.74 2.45
CA LYS A 319 -19.39 -17.42 2.88
C LYS A 319 -18.73 -16.65 4.02
N ILE A 320 -18.34 -17.38 5.05
CA ILE A 320 -17.54 -16.87 6.18
C ILE A 320 -16.24 -17.66 6.22
N LYS A 321 -15.12 -16.95 6.20
CA LYS A 321 -13.80 -17.57 6.35
C LYS A 321 -13.33 -17.49 7.79
N VAL A 322 -12.76 -18.58 8.26
CA VAL A 322 -12.18 -18.71 9.61
C VAL A 322 -10.74 -19.17 9.46
N ILE A 323 -9.83 -18.56 10.21
CA ILE A 323 -8.46 -19.07 10.33
C ILE A 323 -8.39 -19.93 11.58
N VAL A 324 -7.90 -21.17 11.39
CA VAL A 324 -7.72 -22.16 12.46
C VAL A 324 -6.24 -22.51 12.53
N ASN A 325 -5.64 -22.43 13.71
CA ASN A 325 -4.23 -22.77 13.87
C ASN A 325 -4.01 -24.26 13.69
N GLU A 326 -2.78 -24.63 13.35
CA GLU A 326 -2.40 -26.03 13.25
C GLU A 326 -2.56 -26.71 14.63
N GLY A 327 -3.23 -27.87 14.65
CA GLY A 327 -3.52 -28.63 15.86
C GLY A 327 -4.87 -28.33 16.51
N ASP A 328 -5.55 -27.24 16.11
CA ASP A 328 -6.92 -26.98 16.59
C ASP A 328 -7.95 -27.83 15.82
N ASP A 329 -8.98 -28.32 16.54
CA ASP A 329 -10.04 -29.13 15.98
C ASP A 329 -10.98 -28.33 15.07
N ILE A 330 -11.30 -28.86 13.90
CA ILE A 330 -12.26 -28.32 12.97
C ILE A 330 -13.51 -29.20 12.98
N PRO A 331 -14.69 -28.66 13.37
CA PRO A 331 -15.93 -29.42 13.33
C PRO A 331 -16.28 -29.85 11.90
N SER A 332 -16.91 -30.98 11.73
CA SER A 332 -17.46 -31.45 10.44
C SER A 332 -18.97 -31.17 10.39
N GLY A 333 -19.43 -30.58 9.28
CA GLY A 333 -20.84 -30.28 9.05
C GLY A 333 -21.33 -29.06 9.83
N LYS A 334 -22.36 -29.22 10.69
CA LYS A 334 -22.92 -28.10 11.46
C LYS A 334 -22.00 -27.65 12.58
N ALA A 335 -21.76 -26.35 12.67
CA ALA A 335 -20.90 -25.72 13.67
C ALA A 335 -21.46 -24.35 14.07
N TYR A 336 -20.87 -23.74 15.11
CA TYR A 336 -21.19 -22.40 15.53
C TYR A 336 -19.93 -21.54 15.54
N LEU A 337 -20.07 -20.27 15.17
CA LEU A 337 -18.99 -19.30 15.18
C LEU A 337 -19.22 -18.25 16.25
N GLU A 338 -18.18 -17.94 16.99
CA GLU A 338 -18.11 -16.81 17.91
C GLU A 338 -17.16 -15.75 17.34
N PHE A 339 -17.63 -14.50 17.33
CA PHE A 339 -16.86 -13.35 16.88
C PHE A 339 -16.27 -12.61 18.07
N ASN A 340 -14.98 -12.28 18.00
CA ASN A 340 -14.34 -11.45 19.03
C ASN A 340 -14.91 -10.04 18.97
N SER A 341 -15.63 -9.63 20.01
CA SER A 341 -16.36 -8.37 20.06
C SER A 341 -15.46 -7.13 19.88
N ASN A 342 -14.21 -7.16 20.33
CA ASN A 342 -13.29 -6.04 20.22
C ASN A 342 -12.88 -5.78 18.76
N PHE A 343 -12.86 -6.82 17.92
CA PHE A 343 -12.47 -6.77 16.52
C PHE A 343 -13.66 -6.94 15.56
N THR A 344 -14.87 -6.98 16.08
CA THR A 344 -16.11 -6.97 15.29
C THR A 344 -16.61 -5.54 15.18
N LYS A 345 -16.56 -4.98 13.96
CA LYS A 345 -16.93 -3.59 13.68
C LYS A 345 -18.20 -3.51 12.85
N ILE A 346 -18.95 -2.41 13.06
CA ILE A 346 -20.13 -2.09 12.25
C ILE A 346 -19.76 -1.05 11.20
N TYR A 347 -20.28 -1.26 10.02
CA TYR A 347 -20.11 -0.36 8.87
C TYR A 347 -21.47 0.12 8.37
N GLU A 348 -21.56 1.42 8.15
CA GLU A 348 -22.68 2.12 7.54
C GLU A 348 -22.25 2.63 6.18
N ASP A 349 -22.91 2.18 5.10
CA ASP A 349 -22.56 2.55 3.71
C ASP A 349 -21.06 2.40 3.43
N SER A 350 -20.48 1.28 3.88
CA SER A 350 -19.06 0.89 3.80
C SER A 350 -18.10 1.62 4.74
N TRP A 351 -18.52 2.61 5.50
CA TRP A 351 -17.68 3.31 6.47
C TRP A 351 -17.93 2.80 7.90
N MET A 352 -16.83 2.66 8.67
CA MET A 352 -16.91 2.21 10.05
C MET A 352 -17.68 3.21 10.91
N VAL A 353 -18.67 2.72 11.64
CA VAL A 353 -19.41 3.49 12.66
C VAL A 353 -18.49 3.73 13.84
N SER A 354 -18.29 4.99 14.20
CA SER A 354 -17.39 5.45 15.25
C SER A 354 -18.13 5.98 16.47
#